data_4600e2b8e4b91f8bde86c5eab5682fef
#
_entry.id   4600e2b8e4b91f8bde86c5eab5682fef
#
_cell.length_a   1.000
_cell.length_b   1.000
_cell.length_c   1.000
_cell.angle_alpha   90.00
_cell.angle_beta   90.00
_cell.angle_gamma   90.00
#
_symmetry.space_group_name_H-M   'P 1'
#
loop_
_entity.id
_entity.type
_entity.pdbx_description
1 polymer ?
#
loop_
_entity_poly.entity_id
_entity_poly.type
_entity_poly.pdbx_seq_one_letter_code
_entity_poly.pdbx_strand_id
1 'polypeptide(L)'
;MRSSDIRRCFSALCLILVSSGSTAWATQPPIRVVVSFSILEDIVHEVGGGDIVVTSLIGRDANEHVFEPSPDQVRLLAQARLLVVNGLGLEGWVTRLIQSAQYRGPLVVASEGIEPIAATEGSTDPHAWQDPRNGIVYARNIMRALAGIDPEHAEAYQQRLRGYEAQFETLDQRVRERLGEIPPGKRRVITTHDAFAYYGKAYGVAFTAPEGLNTDSEPSAKTIAELIRQIRRDGIKALFLENISDPRLMETIARETGATLGPRLYSDALSMPDGPAPTYLRMIEYNTAALREGMLKN
;
A
#
# COMPACT_ATOMS: atom_id res chain seq x y z
N MET A 1 50.85 64.50 -65.84
CA MET A 1 51.96 64.05 -64.93
C MET A 1 51.40 63.59 -63.62
N ARG A 2 51.66 62.32 -63.25
CA ARG A 2 51.53 61.63 -61.89
C ARG A 2 50.12 61.59 -61.33
N SER A 3 49.34 60.57 -61.49
CA SER A 3 49.40 59.25 -60.83
C SER A 3 49.52 59.29 -59.29
N SER A 4 48.43 58.93 -58.58
CA SER A 4 48.52 58.40 -57.22
C SER A 4 47.37 57.43 -56.99
N ASP A 5 47.72 56.14 -56.85
CA ASP A 5 46.88 54.99 -56.56
C ASP A 5 46.35 55.02 -55.09
N ILE A 6 45.06 54.87 -54.93
CA ILE A 6 44.49 54.62 -53.62
C ILE A 6 44.06 53.15 -53.55
N ARG A 7 44.89 52.37 -52.86
CA ARG A 7 44.54 50.93 -52.51
C ARG A 7 43.49 50.94 -51.44
N ARG A 8 42.30 50.42 -51.75
CA ARG A 8 41.26 50.10 -50.79
C ARG A 8 41.53 48.72 -50.22
N CYS A 9 41.88 48.64 -48.92
CA CYS A 9 41.89 47.40 -48.13
C CYS A 9 40.44 47.07 -47.72
N PHE A 10 39.93 45.98 -48.27
CA PHE A 10 38.71 45.38 -47.76
C PHE A 10 39.08 44.40 -46.61
N SER A 11 38.81 44.81 -45.36
CA SER A 11 38.85 43.89 -44.18
C SER A 11 37.56 43.07 -44.14
N ALA A 12 37.65 41.77 -44.47
CA ALA A 12 36.57 40.83 -44.32
C ALA A 12 36.47 40.45 -42.83
N LEU A 13 35.42 40.92 -42.17
CA LEU A 13 35.04 40.53 -40.79
C LEU A 13 34.30 39.24 -40.86
N CYS A 14 34.95 38.09 -40.54
CA CYS A 14 34.30 36.80 -40.37
C CYS A 14 33.52 36.79 -39.05
N LEU A 15 32.20 36.94 -39.13
CA LEU A 15 31.30 36.68 -37.99
C LEU A 15 31.19 35.15 -37.78
N ILE A 16 31.83 34.64 -36.75
CA ILE A 16 31.64 33.25 -36.30
C ILE A 16 30.34 33.21 -35.47
N LEU A 17 29.26 32.74 -36.07
CA LEU A 17 28.01 32.38 -35.37
C LEU A 17 28.25 31.12 -34.55
N VAL A 18 28.51 31.27 -33.25
CA VAL A 18 28.48 30.18 -32.30
C VAL A 18 27.02 29.84 -32.05
N SER A 19 26.47 28.86 -32.76
CA SER A 19 25.17 28.29 -32.47
C SER A 19 25.28 27.48 -31.18
N SER A 20 24.85 28.08 -30.07
CA SER A 20 24.62 27.37 -28.79
C SER A 20 23.48 26.41 -28.99
N GLY A 21 23.77 25.19 -29.41
CA GLY A 21 22.81 24.09 -29.45
C GLY A 21 22.40 23.77 -28.04
N SER A 22 21.24 24.28 -27.61
CA SER A 22 20.55 23.76 -26.42
C SER A 22 20.16 22.33 -26.72
N THR A 23 20.92 21.36 -26.21
CA THR A 23 20.50 19.98 -26.15
C THR A 23 19.29 19.94 -25.24
N ALA A 24 18.08 19.96 -25.80
CA ALA A 24 16.88 19.58 -25.10
C ALA A 24 17.08 18.12 -24.69
N TRP A 25 17.33 17.88 -23.42
CA TRP A 25 17.29 16.54 -22.87
C TRP A 25 15.85 16.07 -23.04
N ALA A 26 15.64 15.14 -23.95
CA ALA A 26 14.37 14.48 -24.08
C ALA A 26 14.13 13.75 -22.76
N THR A 27 13.19 14.26 -21.96
CA THR A 27 12.75 13.57 -20.74
C THR A 27 12.22 12.21 -21.18
N GLN A 28 12.86 11.15 -20.72
CA GLN A 28 12.37 9.79 -20.98
C GLN A 28 10.94 9.68 -20.43
N PRO A 29 10.05 8.97 -21.13
CA PRO A 29 8.70 8.76 -20.60
C PRO A 29 8.80 8.03 -19.25
N PRO A 30 7.95 8.39 -18.27
CA PRO A 30 8.00 7.81 -16.94
C PRO A 30 7.80 6.29 -17.00
N ILE A 31 8.50 5.60 -16.09
CA ILE A 31 8.46 4.13 -16.03
C ILE A 31 7.08 3.68 -15.54
N ARG A 32 6.45 2.77 -16.27
CA ARG A 32 5.16 2.20 -15.90
C ARG A 32 5.35 1.07 -14.90
N VAL A 33 4.81 1.24 -13.72
CA VAL A 33 4.78 0.23 -12.64
C VAL A 33 3.35 -0.21 -12.44
N VAL A 34 3.11 -1.52 -12.43
CA VAL A 34 1.82 -2.11 -12.07
C VAL A 34 1.95 -2.73 -10.69
N VAL A 35 0.97 -2.52 -9.84
CA VAL A 35 0.92 -3.08 -8.48
C VAL A 35 -0.38 -3.84 -8.28
N SER A 36 -0.42 -4.78 -7.33
CA SER A 36 -1.62 -5.57 -7.08
C SER A 36 -2.76 -4.74 -6.49
N PHE A 37 -2.53 -3.92 -5.47
CA PHE A 37 -3.58 -3.19 -4.74
C PHE A 37 -3.14 -1.80 -4.26
N SER A 38 -4.10 -1.01 -3.79
CA SER A 38 -3.94 0.43 -3.54
C SER A 38 -2.90 0.80 -2.48
N ILE A 39 -2.64 -0.06 -1.48
CA ILE A 39 -1.60 0.20 -0.46
C ILE A 39 -0.21 0.15 -1.11
N LEU A 40 0.05 -0.83 -1.99
CA LEU A 40 1.30 -0.88 -2.75
C LEU A 40 1.43 0.29 -3.74
N GLU A 41 0.31 0.76 -4.32
CA GLU A 41 0.30 1.94 -5.19
C GLU A 41 0.87 3.16 -4.46
N ASP A 42 0.40 3.40 -3.24
CA ASP A 42 0.88 4.51 -2.40
C ASP A 42 2.37 4.37 -2.06
N ILE A 43 2.80 3.19 -1.59
CA ILE A 43 4.21 2.97 -1.24
C ILE A 43 5.13 3.13 -2.46
N VAL A 44 4.74 2.60 -3.63
CA VAL A 44 5.50 2.74 -4.87
C VAL A 44 5.54 4.20 -5.31
N HIS A 45 4.44 4.93 -5.20
CA HIS A 45 4.37 6.36 -5.51
C HIS A 45 5.29 7.19 -4.60
N GLU A 46 5.29 6.93 -3.30
CA GLU A 46 6.14 7.63 -2.32
C GLU A 46 7.65 7.42 -2.59
N VAL A 47 8.05 6.21 -3.00
CA VAL A 47 9.44 5.90 -3.32
C VAL A 47 9.83 6.37 -4.72
N GLY A 48 8.96 6.17 -5.70
CA GLY A 48 9.24 6.46 -7.11
C GLY A 48 9.06 7.92 -7.49
N GLY A 49 8.15 8.64 -6.83
CA GLY A 49 7.86 10.05 -7.11
C GLY A 49 7.41 10.28 -8.55
N GLY A 50 7.83 11.40 -9.12
CA GLY A 50 7.48 11.82 -10.48
C GLY A 50 8.20 11.07 -11.62
N ASP A 51 9.16 10.20 -11.29
CA ASP A 51 9.96 9.45 -12.27
C ASP A 51 9.23 8.21 -12.79
N ILE A 52 8.10 7.85 -12.14
CA ILE A 52 7.28 6.68 -12.48
C ILE A 52 5.80 7.05 -12.66
N VAL A 53 5.08 6.19 -13.37
CA VAL A 53 3.62 6.14 -13.34
C VAL A 53 3.23 4.79 -12.75
N VAL A 54 2.57 4.81 -11.61
CA VAL A 54 2.08 3.61 -10.94
C VAL A 54 0.58 3.43 -11.19
N THR A 55 0.15 2.20 -11.38
CA THR A 55 -1.26 1.85 -11.55
C THR A 55 -1.57 0.58 -10.78
N SER A 56 -2.59 0.63 -9.94
CA SER A 56 -3.09 -0.52 -9.20
C SER A 56 -4.04 -1.37 -10.04
N LEU A 57 -3.92 -2.70 -9.93
CA LEU A 57 -4.86 -3.66 -10.52
C LEU A 57 -6.18 -3.66 -9.76
N ILE A 58 -6.11 -3.54 -8.45
CA ILE A 58 -7.26 -3.50 -7.54
C ILE A 58 -7.33 -2.10 -6.95
N GLY A 59 -8.46 -1.45 -7.16
CA GLY A 59 -8.65 -0.05 -6.80
C GLY A 59 -8.81 0.19 -5.30
N ARG A 60 -9.02 1.45 -4.96
CA ARG A 60 -9.35 1.90 -3.62
C ARG A 60 -10.74 1.39 -3.20
N ASP A 61 -10.95 1.14 -1.92
CA ASP A 61 -12.19 0.57 -1.36
C ASP A 61 -12.66 -0.73 -2.04
N ALA A 62 -11.75 -1.44 -2.73
CA ALA A 62 -12.02 -2.71 -3.40
C ALA A 62 -11.43 -3.88 -2.64
N ASN A 63 -12.07 -5.05 -2.76
CA ASN A 63 -11.70 -6.27 -2.07
C ASN A 63 -10.77 -7.12 -2.94
N GLU A 64 -9.54 -7.36 -2.50
CA GLU A 64 -8.53 -8.13 -3.24
C GLU A 64 -8.70 -9.64 -3.14
N HIS A 65 -9.37 -10.14 -2.11
CA HIS A 65 -9.58 -11.57 -1.90
C HIS A 65 -10.49 -12.19 -2.97
N VAL A 66 -11.42 -11.40 -3.51
CA VAL A 66 -12.39 -11.84 -4.53
C VAL A 66 -12.06 -11.30 -5.92
N PHE A 67 -10.85 -10.79 -6.13
CA PHE A 67 -10.45 -10.17 -7.37
C PHE A 67 -10.19 -11.19 -8.48
N GLU A 68 -10.77 -10.93 -9.66
CA GLU A 68 -10.50 -11.64 -10.90
C GLU A 68 -10.01 -10.67 -11.99
N PRO A 69 -8.82 -10.91 -12.60
CA PRO A 69 -8.28 -10.03 -13.61
C PRO A 69 -9.14 -9.97 -14.88
N SER A 70 -9.46 -8.77 -15.31
CA SER A 70 -10.15 -8.50 -16.58
C SER A 70 -9.17 -8.38 -17.77
N PRO A 71 -9.66 -8.40 -19.03
CA PRO A 71 -8.83 -8.15 -20.20
C PRO A 71 -8.11 -6.80 -20.18
N ASP A 72 -8.64 -5.77 -19.52
CA ASP A 72 -7.98 -4.47 -19.37
C ASP A 72 -6.75 -4.54 -18.49
N GLN A 73 -6.81 -5.28 -17.38
CA GLN A 73 -5.68 -5.52 -16.51
C GLN A 73 -4.59 -6.38 -17.17
N VAL A 74 -4.97 -7.32 -18.02
CA VAL A 74 -4.02 -8.06 -18.86
C VAL A 74 -3.26 -7.10 -19.80
N ARG A 75 -3.97 -6.17 -20.48
CA ARG A 75 -3.34 -5.16 -21.33
C ARG A 75 -2.46 -4.18 -20.56
N LEU A 76 -2.90 -3.80 -19.37
CA LEU A 76 -2.14 -2.92 -18.48
C LEU A 76 -0.81 -3.56 -18.10
N LEU A 77 -0.82 -4.82 -17.62
CA LEU A 77 0.39 -5.54 -17.24
C LEU A 77 1.33 -5.79 -18.42
N ALA A 78 0.80 -6.06 -19.60
CA ALA A 78 1.62 -6.28 -20.82
C ALA A 78 2.50 -5.06 -21.17
N GLN A 79 2.14 -3.86 -20.71
CA GLN A 79 2.88 -2.61 -20.95
C GLN A 79 3.75 -2.17 -19.77
N ALA A 80 3.72 -2.90 -18.65
CA ALA A 80 4.46 -2.55 -17.45
C ALA A 80 5.96 -2.86 -17.57
N ARG A 81 6.78 -2.02 -16.97
CA ARG A 81 8.21 -2.23 -16.77
C ARG A 81 8.52 -2.99 -15.49
N LEU A 82 7.61 -2.93 -14.51
CA LEU A 82 7.74 -3.58 -13.21
C LEU A 82 6.35 -4.00 -12.73
N LEU A 83 6.25 -5.21 -12.17
CA LEU A 83 5.10 -5.68 -11.41
C LEU A 83 5.48 -5.80 -9.94
N VAL A 84 4.70 -5.22 -9.04
CA VAL A 84 4.88 -5.33 -7.58
C VAL A 84 3.65 -6.01 -7.00
N VAL A 85 3.88 -7.05 -6.21
CA VAL A 85 2.83 -7.81 -5.50
C VAL A 85 3.15 -7.87 -4.01
N ASN A 86 2.14 -8.15 -3.20
CA ASN A 86 2.34 -8.38 -1.77
C ASN A 86 3.15 -9.65 -1.51
N GLY A 87 2.73 -10.76 -2.08
CA GLY A 87 3.21 -12.09 -1.72
C GLY A 87 2.44 -12.69 -0.54
N LEU A 88 3.06 -13.60 0.20
CA LEU A 88 2.47 -14.32 1.33
C LEU A 88 1.15 -15.05 0.99
N GLY A 89 0.91 -15.31 -0.31
CA GLY A 89 -0.27 -16.01 -0.79
C GLY A 89 -1.48 -15.14 -1.12
N LEU A 90 -1.40 -13.79 -0.99
CA LEU A 90 -2.52 -12.88 -1.27
C LEU A 90 -2.99 -13.00 -2.73
N GLU A 91 -2.08 -12.90 -3.67
CA GLU A 91 -2.40 -12.85 -5.11
C GLU A 91 -2.41 -14.25 -5.76
N GLY A 92 -3.35 -15.09 -5.38
CA GLY A 92 -3.48 -16.44 -5.99
C GLY A 92 -3.72 -16.43 -7.52
N TRP A 93 -4.17 -15.28 -8.05
CA TRP A 93 -4.45 -15.05 -9.48
C TRP A 93 -3.22 -14.58 -10.28
N VAL A 94 -2.13 -14.12 -9.63
CA VAL A 94 -1.02 -13.40 -10.29
C VAL A 94 -0.32 -14.22 -11.36
N THR A 95 -0.10 -15.53 -11.14
CA THR A 95 0.56 -16.41 -12.13
C THR A 95 -0.25 -16.49 -13.43
N ARG A 96 -1.58 -16.61 -13.31
CA ARG A 96 -2.47 -16.64 -14.49
C ARG A 96 -2.46 -15.31 -15.24
N LEU A 97 -2.43 -14.19 -14.51
CA LEU A 97 -2.37 -12.85 -15.11
C LEU A 97 -1.05 -12.65 -15.88
N ILE A 98 0.10 -13.01 -15.29
CA ILE A 98 1.43 -12.95 -15.93
C ILE A 98 1.45 -13.73 -17.24
N GLN A 99 0.91 -14.96 -17.22
CA GLN A 99 0.83 -15.82 -18.42
C GLN A 99 -0.08 -15.19 -19.48
N SER A 100 -1.25 -14.73 -19.11
CA SER A 100 -2.21 -14.11 -20.04
C SER A 100 -1.69 -12.81 -20.66
N ALA A 101 -0.95 -12.01 -19.90
CA ALA A 101 -0.31 -10.79 -20.36
C ALA A 101 0.99 -11.03 -21.13
N GLN A 102 1.48 -12.27 -21.16
CA GLN A 102 2.84 -12.62 -21.66
C GLN A 102 3.93 -11.72 -21.06
N TYR A 103 3.73 -11.31 -19.80
CA TYR A 103 4.64 -10.41 -19.11
C TYR A 103 6.01 -11.07 -18.89
N ARG A 104 7.10 -10.36 -19.20
CA ARG A 104 8.49 -10.80 -19.09
C ARG A 104 9.35 -9.87 -18.23
N GLY A 105 8.75 -8.81 -17.72
CA GLY A 105 9.44 -7.87 -16.82
C GLY A 105 9.71 -8.46 -15.44
N PRO A 106 10.45 -7.73 -14.60
CA PRO A 106 10.69 -8.13 -13.22
C PRO A 106 9.39 -8.13 -12.38
N LEU A 107 9.32 -9.12 -11.49
CA LEU A 107 8.31 -9.23 -10.44
C LEU A 107 8.98 -8.99 -9.09
N VAL A 108 8.40 -8.12 -8.28
CA VAL A 108 8.83 -7.84 -6.91
C VAL A 108 7.77 -8.32 -5.94
N VAL A 109 8.18 -9.14 -4.98
CA VAL A 109 7.39 -9.49 -3.81
C VAL A 109 7.74 -8.50 -2.71
N ALA A 110 6.82 -7.58 -2.42
CA ALA A 110 7.07 -6.47 -1.50
C ALA A 110 7.32 -6.94 -0.06
N SER A 111 6.70 -8.04 0.37
CA SER A 111 6.88 -8.65 1.69
C SER A 111 8.13 -9.52 1.84
N GLU A 112 8.99 -9.64 0.82
CA GLU A 112 10.18 -10.47 0.91
C GLU A 112 11.07 -10.04 2.11
N GLY A 113 11.46 -11.04 2.93
CA GLY A 113 12.28 -10.83 4.13
C GLY A 113 11.49 -10.48 5.39
N ILE A 114 10.15 -10.41 5.34
CA ILE A 114 9.31 -10.30 6.54
C ILE A 114 9.14 -11.68 7.16
N GLU A 115 9.20 -11.74 8.50
CA GLU A 115 8.86 -12.95 9.26
C GLU A 115 7.35 -13.19 9.18
N PRO A 116 6.89 -14.28 8.53
CA PRO A 116 5.48 -14.50 8.34
C PRO A 116 4.77 -14.93 9.63
N ILE A 117 3.53 -14.52 9.80
CA ILE A 117 2.65 -15.08 10.83
C ILE A 117 1.98 -16.32 10.24
N ALA A 118 2.18 -17.46 10.90
CA ALA A 118 1.49 -18.70 10.54
C ALA A 118 0.00 -18.57 10.88
N ALA A 119 -0.84 -18.95 9.93
CA ALA A 119 -2.27 -19.06 10.11
C ALA A 119 -2.70 -20.53 10.33
N THR A 120 -3.99 -20.75 10.47
CA THR A 120 -4.54 -22.11 10.58
C THR A 120 -4.31 -22.90 9.29
N GLU A 121 -4.18 -24.23 9.41
CA GLU A 121 -4.07 -25.17 8.28
C GLU A 121 -2.82 -25.03 7.39
N GLY A 122 -1.72 -24.46 7.94
CA GLY A 122 -0.46 -24.34 7.20
C GLY A 122 -0.41 -23.20 6.18
N SER A 123 -1.41 -22.33 6.18
CA SER A 123 -1.40 -21.08 5.44
C SER A 123 -0.61 -19.98 6.17
N THR A 124 -0.36 -18.88 5.48
CA THR A 124 0.34 -17.71 5.99
C THR A 124 -0.61 -16.52 5.97
N ASP A 125 -0.59 -15.70 7.02
CA ASP A 125 -1.31 -14.43 7.03
C ASP A 125 -0.67 -13.45 6.03
N PRO A 126 -1.40 -13.00 5.00
CA PRO A 126 -0.84 -12.10 3.99
C PRO A 126 -0.77 -10.63 4.42
N HIS A 127 -1.46 -10.23 5.50
CA HIS A 127 -1.71 -8.83 5.86
C HIS A 127 -0.52 -8.16 6.57
N ALA A 128 0.70 -8.41 6.08
CA ALA A 128 1.93 -7.93 6.71
C ALA A 128 2.05 -6.40 6.76
N TRP A 129 1.37 -5.68 5.86
CA TRP A 129 1.31 -4.22 5.85
C TRP A 129 0.62 -3.62 7.07
N GLN A 130 -0.12 -4.39 7.85
CA GLN A 130 -0.77 -3.91 9.07
C GLN A 130 0.23 -3.57 10.19
N ASP A 131 1.48 -4.03 10.11
CA ASP A 131 2.57 -3.52 10.93
C ASP A 131 3.37 -2.47 10.14
N PRO A 132 3.34 -1.17 10.49
CA PRO A 132 4.06 -0.14 9.75
C PRO A 132 5.58 -0.35 9.68
N ARG A 133 6.17 -1.15 10.59
CA ARG A 133 7.59 -1.53 10.50
C ARG A 133 7.86 -2.43 9.30
N ASN A 134 6.89 -3.26 8.91
CA ASN A 134 6.94 -4.01 7.68
C ASN A 134 6.83 -3.09 6.44
N GLY A 135 6.13 -1.96 6.55
CA GLY A 135 6.08 -0.95 5.49
C GLY A 135 7.47 -0.44 5.08
N ILE A 136 8.43 -0.39 6.02
CA ILE A 136 9.83 -0.08 5.73
C ILE A 136 10.45 -1.18 4.83
N VAL A 137 10.16 -2.45 5.11
CA VAL A 137 10.66 -3.58 4.30
C VAL A 137 10.08 -3.51 2.89
N TYR A 138 8.77 -3.26 2.77
CA TYR A 138 8.10 -3.04 1.49
C TYR A 138 8.77 -1.92 0.68
N ALA A 139 8.95 -0.75 1.29
CA ALA A 139 9.56 0.41 0.63
C ALA A 139 11.00 0.12 0.17
N ARG A 140 11.79 -0.62 0.97
CA ARG A 140 13.15 -1.04 0.62
C ARG A 140 13.20 -2.00 -0.56
N ASN A 141 12.29 -2.98 -0.61
CA ASN A 141 12.20 -3.94 -1.71
C ASN A 141 11.80 -3.22 -3.01
N ILE A 142 10.82 -2.32 -2.93
CA ILE A 142 10.37 -1.49 -4.04
C ILE A 142 11.51 -0.59 -4.54
N MET A 143 12.20 0.13 -3.64
CA MET A 143 13.32 1.00 -4.01
C MET A 143 14.42 0.24 -4.76
N ARG A 144 14.83 -0.94 -4.25
CA ARG A 144 15.86 -1.77 -4.90
C ARG A 144 15.45 -2.17 -6.31
N ALA A 145 14.18 -2.52 -6.51
CA ALA A 145 13.66 -2.89 -7.81
C ALA A 145 13.61 -1.70 -8.78
N LEU A 146 13.14 -0.54 -8.32
CA LEU A 146 13.14 0.69 -9.12
C LEU A 146 14.54 1.08 -9.52
N ALA A 147 15.50 1.11 -8.59
CA ALA A 147 16.91 1.40 -8.88
C ALA A 147 17.54 0.40 -9.87
N GLY A 148 17.11 -0.87 -9.85
CA GLY A 148 17.57 -1.90 -10.78
C GLY A 148 17.10 -1.70 -12.21
N ILE A 149 15.89 -1.19 -12.43
CA ILE A 149 15.32 -0.93 -13.77
C ILE A 149 15.54 0.49 -14.27
N ASP A 150 15.94 1.39 -13.37
CA ASP A 150 16.16 2.82 -13.61
C ASP A 150 17.35 3.35 -12.78
N PRO A 151 18.57 2.97 -13.14
CA PRO A 151 19.77 3.38 -12.41
C PRO A 151 20.01 4.89 -12.41
N GLU A 152 19.50 5.61 -13.40
CA GLU A 152 19.67 7.06 -13.53
C GLU A 152 18.99 7.83 -12.38
N HIS A 153 17.88 7.31 -11.85
CA HIS A 153 17.14 7.89 -10.74
C HIS A 153 17.37 7.18 -9.39
N ALA A 154 18.31 6.23 -9.32
CA ALA A 154 18.54 5.41 -8.11
C ALA A 154 18.80 6.24 -6.85
N GLU A 155 19.56 7.35 -6.96
CA GLU A 155 19.84 8.23 -5.82
C GLU A 155 18.58 8.97 -5.35
N ALA A 156 17.72 9.40 -6.27
CA ALA A 156 16.45 10.05 -5.96
C ALA A 156 15.50 9.07 -5.22
N TYR A 157 15.40 7.82 -5.69
CA TYR A 157 14.64 6.77 -4.99
C TYR A 157 15.17 6.51 -3.59
N GLN A 158 16.50 6.43 -3.44
CA GLN A 158 17.14 6.23 -2.13
C GLN A 158 16.88 7.42 -1.18
N GLN A 159 16.87 8.64 -1.69
CA GLN A 159 16.59 9.82 -0.88
C GLN A 159 15.13 9.84 -0.42
N ARG A 160 14.17 9.54 -1.30
CA ARG A 160 12.74 9.44 -0.95
C ARG A 160 12.51 8.32 0.06
N LEU A 161 13.14 7.16 -0.13
CA LEU A 161 13.08 6.05 0.84
C LEU A 161 13.51 6.51 2.24
N ARG A 162 14.64 7.19 2.40
CA ARG A 162 15.09 7.67 3.72
C ARG A 162 14.06 8.60 4.38
N GLY A 163 13.44 9.49 3.60
CA GLY A 163 12.38 10.36 4.10
C GLY A 163 11.14 9.59 4.53
N TYR A 164 10.79 8.55 3.77
CA TYR A 164 9.62 7.71 4.05
C TYR A 164 9.86 6.80 5.27
N GLU A 165 11.04 6.21 5.42
CA GLU A 165 11.45 5.45 6.61
C GLU A 165 11.30 6.28 7.90
N ALA A 166 11.77 7.53 7.91
CA ALA A 166 11.63 8.43 9.07
C ALA A 166 10.14 8.72 9.42
N GLN A 167 9.26 8.75 8.41
CA GLN A 167 7.81 8.88 8.64
C GLN A 167 7.24 7.61 9.28
N PHE A 168 7.65 6.41 8.84
CA PHE A 168 7.24 5.15 9.46
C PHE A 168 7.68 5.05 10.93
N GLU A 169 8.92 5.40 11.23
CA GLU A 169 9.44 5.40 12.61
C GLU A 169 8.63 6.35 13.51
N THR A 170 8.33 7.53 12.99
CA THR A 170 7.48 8.52 13.69
C THR A 170 6.07 7.97 13.91
N LEU A 171 5.51 7.31 12.91
CA LEU A 171 4.17 6.72 12.99
C LEU A 171 4.13 5.59 14.02
N ASP A 172 5.10 4.65 13.99
CA ASP A 172 5.17 3.54 14.96
C ASP A 172 5.24 4.07 16.40
N GLN A 173 6.05 5.09 16.65
CA GLN A 173 6.14 5.72 17.97
C GLN A 173 4.78 6.31 18.40
N ARG A 174 4.10 7.07 17.53
CA ARG A 174 2.78 7.64 17.83
C ARG A 174 1.72 6.57 18.10
N VAL A 175 1.74 5.47 17.35
CA VAL A 175 0.83 4.34 17.58
C VAL A 175 1.08 3.74 18.96
N ARG A 176 2.35 3.49 19.35
CA ARG A 176 2.71 2.97 20.67
C ARG A 176 2.27 3.89 21.80
N GLU A 177 2.51 5.18 21.66
CA GLU A 177 2.09 6.18 22.65
C GLU A 177 0.56 6.17 22.84
N ARG A 178 -0.21 6.26 21.75
CA ARG A 178 -1.68 6.27 21.80
C ARG A 178 -2.28 4.99 22.37
N LEU A 179 -1.74 3.83 22.01
CA LEU A 179 -2.23 2.56 22.53
C LEU A 179 -1.71 2.24 23.92
N GLY A 180 -0.56 2.81 24.30
CA GLY A 180 0.01 2.72 25.65
C GLY A 180 -0.91 3.26 26.74
N GLU A 181 -1.78 4.22 26.41
CA GLU A 181 -2.78 4.80 27.31
C GLU A 181 -3.91 3.81 27.67
N ILE A 182 -4.10 2.75 26.90
CA ILE A 182 -5.20 1.80 27.07
C ILE A 182 -4.73 0.64 27.98
N PRO A 183 -5.45 0.33 29.06
CA PRO A 183 -5.13 -0.82 29.88
C PRO A 183 -5.12 -2.12 29.06
N PRO A 184 -4.16 -3.05 29.27
CA PRO A 184 -4.05 -4.28 28.49
C PRO A 184 -5.35 -5.11 28.43
N GLY A 185 -6.12 -5.17 29.53
CA GLY A 185 -7.39 -5.88 29.59
C GLY A 185 -8.50 -5.32 28.68
N LYS A 186 -8.35 -4.08 28.23
CA LYS A 186 -9.29 -3.42 27.30
C LYS A 186 -8.88 -3.54 25.83
N ARG A 187 -7.67 -3.98 25.52
CA ARG A 187 -7.14 -4.05 24.15
C ARG A 187 -7.68 -5.27 23.40
N ARG A 188 -9.00 -5.35 23.29
CA ARG A 188 -9.74 -6.38 22.56
C ARG A 188 -10.66 -5.75 21.54
N VAL A 189 -10.64 -6.27 20.31
CA VAL A 189 -11.33 -5.71 19.15
C VAL A 189 -11.99 -6.84 18.35
N ILE A 190 -13.16 -6.57 17.83
CA ILE A 190 -13.82 -7.42 16.83
C ILE A 190 -13.82 -6.68 15.50
N THR A 191 -13.30 -7.33 14.46
CA THR A 191 -13.26 -6.88 13.07
C THR A 191 -14.10 -7.80 12.19
N THR A 192 -14.27 -7.51 10.92
CA THR A 192 -15.05 -8.34 10.01
C THR A 192 -14.29 -9.60 9.61
N HIS A 193 -13.02 -9.44 9.15
CA HIS A 193 -12.15 -10.57 8.82
C HIS A 193 -10.80 -10.49 9.57
N ASP A 194 -10.01 -11.55 9.50
CA ASP A 194 -8.77 -11.71 10.28
C ASP A 194 -7.57 -11.06 9.57
N ALA A 195 -7.59 -9.73 9.44
CA ALA A 195 -6.56 -8.96 8.76
C ALA A 195 -5.52 -8.31 9.70
N PHE A 196 -5.75 -8.28 11.01
CA PHE A 196 -5.00 -7.39 11.90
C PHE A 196 -4.00 -8.12 12.81
N ALA A 197 -3.62 -9.38 12.50
CA ALA A 197 -2.71 -10.13 13.38
C ALA A 197 -1.33 -9.49 13.50
N TYR A 198 -0.77 -8.92 12.42
CA TYR A 198 0.51 -8.18 12.46
C TYR A 198 0.42 -6.91 13.31
N TYR A 199 -0.66 -6.15 13.20
CA TYR A 199 -0.92 -5.00 14.08
C TYR A 199 -1.07 -5.44 15.54
N GLY A 200 -1.83 -6.50 15.77
CA GLY A 200 -2.03 -7.08 17.09
C GLY A 200 -0.71 -7.52 17.76
N LYS A 201 0.15 -8.22 17.01
CA LYS A 201 1.51 -8.65 17.45
C LYS A 201 2.39 -7.43 17.74
N ALA A 202 2.32 -6.38 16.92
CA ALA A 202 3.15 -5.18 17.08
C ALA A 202 2.80 -4.35 18.31
N TYR A 203 1.51 -4.26 18.64
CA TYR A 203 0.97 -3.28 19.61
C TYR A 203 0.22 -3.88 20.80
N GLY A 204 0.13 -5.19 20.89
CA GLY A 204 -0.52 -5.87 22.00
C GLY A 204 -2.03 -5.69 22.02
N VAL A 205 -2.68 -5.73 20.85
CA VAL A 205 -4.13 -5.70 20.66
C VAL A 205 -4.60 -7.10 20.25
N ALA A 206 -5.61 -7.64 20.94
CA ALA A 206 -6.23 -8.91 20.58
C ALA A 206 -7.39 -8.67 19.62
N PHE A 207 -7.24 -9.16 18.40
CA PHE A 207 -8.29 -9.15 17.39
C PHE A 207 -8.99 -10.49 17.32
N THR A 208 -10.27 -10.46 17.02
CA THR A 208 -11.10 -11.63 16.72
C THR A 208 -12.06 -11.27 15.59
N ALA A 209 -12.19 -12.12 14.61
CA ALA A 209 -13.09 -11.91 13.47
C ALA A 209 -13.99 -13.12 13.24
N PRO A 210 -15.22 -12.94 12.72
CA PRO A 210 -16.09 -14.04 12.30
C PRO A 210 -15.61 -14.67 10.99
N GLU A 211 -15.03 -13.88 10.07
CA GLU A 211 -14.44 -14.35 8.82
C GLU A 211 -12.95 -14.66 9.02
N GLY A 212 -12.42 -15.59 8.21
CA GLY A 212 -11.01 -15.97 8.25
C GLY A 212 -10.10 -14.92 7.58
N LEU A 213 -8.93 -15.38 7.13
CA LEU A 213 -7.97 -14.55 6.39
C LEU A 213 -8.48 -14.10 5.01
N ASN A 214 -9.43 -14.82 4.44
CA ASN A 214 -10.10 -14.48 3.19
C ASN A 214 -11.55 -14.11 3.47
N THR A 215 -12.11 -13.30 2.60
CA THR A 215 -13.52 -12.93 2.58
C THR A 215 -14.35 -13.74 1.58
N ASP A 216 -13.77 -14.81 1.00
CA ASP A 216 -14.43 -15.68 -0.02
C ASP A 216 -15.59 -16.47 0.53
N SER A 217 -15.61 -16.73 1.83
CA SER A 217 -16.56 -17.63 2.47
C SER A 217 -17.26 -16.97 3.65
N GLU A 218 -18.58 -17.05 3.66
CA GLU A 218 -19.35 -16.59 4.82
C GLU A 218 -19.09 -17.48 6.05
N PRO A 219 -19.00 -16.90 7.26
CA PRO A 219 -18.82 -17.66 8.49
C PRO A 219 -20.05 -18.52 8.80
N SER A 220 -19.84 -19.68 9.40
CA SER A 220 -20.93 -20.56 9.80
C SER A 220 -21.79 -19.92 10.89
N ALA A 221 -23.09 -20.32 10.95
CA ALA A 221 -23.97 -19.89 12.03
C ALA A 221 -23.42 -20.26 13.42
N LYS A 222 -22.69 -21.37 13.53
CA LYS A 222 -22.01 -21.80 14.77
C LYS A 222 -20.91 -20.79 15.15
N THR A 223 -20.05 -20.42 14.23
CA THR A 223 -18.97 -19.43 14.44
C THR A 223 -19.54 -18.09 14.91
N ILE A 224 -20.59 -17.60 14.25
CA ILE A 224 -21.28 -16.36 14.64
C ILE A 224 -21.86 -16.46 16.06
N ALA A 225 -22.53 -17.55 16.39
CA ALA A 225 -23.12 -17.76 17.71
C ALA A 225 -22.04 -17.86 18.82
N GLU A 226 -20.88 -18.46 18.53
CA GLU A 226 -19.74 -18.54 19.46
C GLU A 226 -19.14 -17.15 19.68
N LEU A 227 -18.95 -16.35 18.63
CA LEU A 227 -18.45 -14.99 18.72
C LEU A 227 -19.41 -14.09 19.53
N ILE A 228 -20.73 -14.16 19.29
CA ILE A 228 -21.73 -13.41 20.07
C ILE A 228 -21.64 -13.77 21.56
N ARG A 229 -21.53 -15.07 21.90
CA ARG A 229 -21.35 -15.50 23.31
C ARG A 229 -20.05 -14.95 23.91
N GLN A 230 -18.94 -14.95 23.15
CA GLN A 230 -17.67 -14.40 23.59
C GLN A 230 -17.78 -12.89 23.85
N ILE A 231 -18.32 -12.12 22.90
CA ILE A 231 -18.51 -10.67 23.03
C ILE A 231 -19.31 -10.33 24.30
N ARG A 232 -20.43 -11.05 24.54
CA ARG A 232 -21.26 -10.85 25.74
C ARG A 232 -20.53 -11.20 27.03
N ARG A 233 -19.86 -12.35 27.08
CA ARG A 233 -19.10 -12.81 28.25
C ARG A 233 -17.96 -11.88 28.60
N ASP A 234 -17.23 -11.40 27.60
CA ASP A 234 -16.02 -10.61 27.76
C ASP A 234 -16.29 -9.10 27.79
N GLY A 235 -17.55 -8.68 27.59
CA GLY A 235 -17.98 -7.30 27.63
C GLY A 235 -17.36 -6.41 26.53
N ILE A 236 -17.00 -7.01 25.38
CA ILE A 236 -16.34 -6.26 24.28
C ILE A 236 -17.33 -5.28 23.64
N LYS A 237 -16.92 -4.00 23.53
CA LYS A 237 -17.67 -2.93 22.86
C LYS A 237 -17.01 -2.44 21.57
N ALA A 238 -15.73 -2.73 21.39
CA ALA A 238 -14.92 -2.35 20.24
C ALA A 238 -15.20 -3.26 19.05
N LEU A 239 -16.31 -3.01 18.34
CA LEU A 239 -16.70 -3.68 17.10
C LEU A 239 -16.50 -2.75 15.92
N PHE A 240 -15.90 -3.25 14.83
CA PHE A 240 -15.60 -2.45 13.64
C PHE A 240 -15.97 -3.19 12.36
N LEU A 241 -16.54 -2.45 11.43
CA LEU A 241 -16.72 -2.84 10.04
C LEU A 241 -15.49 -2.42 9.23
N GLU A 242 -15.11 -3.19 8.24
CA GLU A 242 -14.03 -2.86 7.32
C GLU A 242 -14.56 -2.31 6.00
N ASN A 243 -13.73 -1.50 5.30
CA ASN A 243 -14.16 -0.81 4.08
C ASN A 243 -14.44 -1.74 2.89
N ILE A 244 -13.91 -2.95 2.92
CA ILE A 244 -14.06 -3.96 1.86
C ILE A 244 -15.22 -4.95 2.13
N SER A 245 -15.90 -4.84 3.27
CA SER A 245 -16.83 -5.86 3.76
C SER A 245 -18.29 -5.44 3.69
N ASP A 246 -19.20 -6.43 3.55
CA ASP A 246 -20.65 -6.22 3.67
C ASP A 246 -21.03 -5.91 5.14
N PRO A 247 -21.78 -4.84 5.41
CA PRO A 247 -22.10 -4.44 6.77
C PRO A 247 -23.07 -5.38 7.52
N ARG A 248 -23.89 -6.16 6.82
CA ARG A 248 -25.02 -6.91 7.37
C ARG A 248 -24.64 -7.86 8.51
N LEU A 249 -23.50 -8.53 8.39
CA LEU A 249 -23.02 -9.47 9.41
C LEU A 249 -22.68 -8.73 10.71
N MET A 250 -21.86 -7.70 10.62
CA MET A 250 -21.41 -6.94 11.79
C MET A 250 -22.53 -6.13 12.42
N GLU A 251 -23.49 -5.62 11.65
CA GLU A 251 -24.71 -4.98 12.15
C GLU A 251 -25.57 -5.97 12.95
N THR A 252 -25.66 -7.22 12.49
CA THR A 252 -26.38 -8.28 13.20
C THR A 252 -25.68 -8.62 14.52
N ILE A 253 -24.34 -8.80 14.51
CA ILE A 253 -23.57 -9.06 15.72
C ILE A 253 -23.71 -7.90 16.72
N ALA A 254 -23.63 -6.65 16.26
CA ALA A 254 -23.80 -5.47 17.10
C ALA A 254 -25.18 -5.44 17.78
N ARG A 255 -26.24 -5.66 17.01
CA ARG A 255 -27.62 -5.72 17.52
C ARG A 255 -27.82 -6.83 18.57
N GLU A 256 -27.28 -8.04 18.30
CA GLU A 256 -27.40 -9.17 19.20
C GLU A 256 -26.58 -9.01 20.50
N THR A 257 -25.49 -8.27 20.45
CA THR A 257 -24.59 -8.09 21.61
C THR A 257 -24.87 -6.80 22.40
N GLY A 258 -25.63 -5.86 21.82
CA GLY A 258 -25.81 -4.50 22.37
C GLY A 258 -24.53 -3.67 22.27
N ALA A 259 -23.56 -4.06 21.47
CA ALA A 259 -22.39 -3.26 21.15
C ALA A 259 -22.70 -2.26 20.03
N THR A 260 -21.88 -1.21 19.92
CA THR A 260 -22.01 -0.18 18.87
C THR A 260 -20.84 -0.33 17.90
N LEU A 261 -21.13 -0.33 16.60
CA LEU A 261 -20.07 -0.29 15.58
C LEU A 261 -19.31 1.03 15.69
N GLY A 262 -18.01 0.92 15.72
CA GLY A 262 -17.09 2.04 15.62
C GLY A 262 -17.01 2.62 14.18
N PRO A 263 -16.17 3.63 13.96
CA PRO A 263 -15.85 4.08 12.62
C PRO A 263 -15.32 2.93 11.75
N ARG A 264 -15.60 2.98 10.44
CA ARG A 264 -15.12 1.95 9.49
C ARG A 264 -13.60 1.91 9.48
N LEU A 265 -12.99 0.73 9.58
CA LEU A 265 -11.55 0.53 9.43
C LEU A 265 -11.18 0.30 7.95
N TYR A 266 -9.94 0.57 7.63
CA TYR A 266 -9.34 0.29 6.33
C TYR A 266 -8.33 -0.84 6.51
N SER A 267 -8.68 -2.05 6.08
CA SER A 267 -7.81 -3.24 6.22
C SER A 267 -6.89 -3.40 5.02
N ASP A 268 -7.48 -3.59 3.84
CA ASP A 268 -6.78 -4.10 2.66
C ASP A 268 -6.80 -3.11 1.48
N ALA A 269 -7.58 -2.05 1.59
CA ALA A 269 -7.64 -0.99 0.58
C ALA A 269 -7.60 0.39 1.24
N LEU A 270 -6.95 1.34 0.57
CA LEU A 270 -7.01 2.75 0.93
C LEU A 270 -8.38 3.34 0.61
N SER A 271 -8.78 4.40 1.29
CA SER A 271 -9.96 5.19 0.94
C SER A 271 -9.77 5.91 -0.40
N MET A 272 -10.87 6.41 -0.96
CA MET A 272 -10.81 7.39 -2.03
C MET A 272 -9.97 8.61 -1.60
N PRO A 273 -9.44 9.41 -2.55
CA PRO A 273 -8.53 10.54 -2.23
C PRO A 273 -9.10 11.59 -1.27
N ASP A 274 -10.40 11.78 -1.28
CA ASP A 274 -11.15 12.68 -0.38
C ASP A 274 -11.62 12.02 0.92
N GLY A 275 -11.34 10.73 1.10
CA GLY A 275 -11.68 9.95 2.28
C GLY A 275 -10.65 10.09 3.41
N PRO A 276 -10.87 9.42 4.55
CA PRO A 276 -10.04 9.59 5.75
C PRO A 276 -8.69 8.86 5.71
N ALA A 277 -8.51 7.87 4.84
CA ALA A 277 -7.34 7.00 4.74
C ALA A 277 -6.77 6.96 3.30
N PRO A 278 -6.44 8.12 2.66
CA PRO A 278 -6.04 8.17 1.26
C PRO A 278 -4.60 7.71 1.00
N THR A 279 -3.77 7.55 2.04
CA THR A 279 -2.39 7.05 1.97
C THR A 279 -2.17 5.97 3.03
N TYR A 280 -1.15 5.16 2.85
CA TYR A 280 -0.84 4.07 3.78
C TYR A 280 -0.56 4.58 5.21
N LEU A 281 0.24 5.64 5.36
CA LEU A 281 0.50 6.23 6.68
C LEU A 281 -0.79 6.77 7.33
N ARG A 282 -1.66 7.43 6.54
CA ARG A 282 -2.94 7.94 7.02
C ARG A 282 -3.91 6.82 7.39
N MET A 283 -3.88 5.71 6.67
CA MET A 283 -4.68 4.52 6.99
C MET A 283 -4.32 3.99 8.39
N ILE A 284 -3.05 3.78 8.68
CA ILE A 284 -2.60 3.32 10.00
C ILE A 284 -2.96 4.33 11.10
N GLU A 285 -2.75 5.62 10.84
CA GLU A 285 -3.08 6.69 11.80
C GLU A 285 -4.58 6.75 12.13
N TYR A 286 -5.41 6.69 11.10
CA TYR A 286 -6.86 6.68 11.21
C TYR A 286 -7.37 5.43 11.94
N ASN A 287 -6.93 4.25 11.52
CA ASN A 287 -7.29 2.99 12.16
C ASN A 287 -6.89 2.99 13.65
N THR A 288 -5.68 3.47 13.96
CA THR A 288 -5.22 3.58 15.37
C THR A 288 -6.14 4.47 16.20
N ALA A 289 -6.59 5.60 15.66
CA ALA A 289 -7.50 6.51 16.37
C ALA A 289 -8.87 5.85 16.60
N ALA A 290 -9.42 5.19 15.59
CA ALA A 290 -10.69 4.47 15.68
C ALA A 290 -10.63 3.31 16.69
N LEU A 291 -9.58 2.48 16.61
CA LEU A 291 -9.33 1.36 17.51
C LEU A 291 -9.21 1.84 18.98
N ARG A 292 -8.44 2.91 19.22
CA ARG A 292 -8.30 3.52 20.55
C ARG A 292 -9.66 3.94 21.11
N GLU A 293 -10.47 4.65 20.32
CA GLU A 293 -11.80 5.10 20.75
C GLU A 293 -12.70 3.92 21.12
N GLY A 294 -12.71 2.87 20.32
CA GLY A 294 -13.49 1.66 20.61
C GLY A 294 -13.01 0.94 21.87
N MET A 295 -11.72 0.69 21.98
CA MET A 295 -11.12 -0.04 23.11
C MET A 295 -11.31 0.67 24.46
N LEU A 296 -11.38 2.00 24.48
CA LEU A 296 -11.69 2.75 25.71
C LEU A 296 -13.09 2.46 26.24
N LYS A 297 -14.02 1.98 25.39
CA LYS A 297 -15.41 1.63 25.77
C LYS A 297 -15.52 0.20 26.34
N ASN A 298 -14.50 -0.65 26.18
CA ASN A 298 -14.43 -2.00 26.74
C ASN A 298 -14.37 -1.99 28.28
#